data_674c8cc1692949439e0ebc4c12cd598a
#
_entry.id   674c8cc1692949439e0ebc4c12cd598a
#
_cell.length_a   1.000
_cell.length_b   1.000
_cell.length_c   1.000
_cell.angle_alpha   90.00
_cell.angle_beta   90.00
_cell.angle_gamma   90.00
#
_symmetry.space_group_name_H-M   'P 1'
#
loop_
_entity.id
_entity.type
_entity.pdbx_description
1 polymer ?
#
loop_
_entity_poly.entity_id
_entity_poly.type
_entity_poly.pdbx_seq_one_letter_code
_entity_poly.pdbx_strand_id
1 'polypeptide(L)'
;MRKSVVVSALVALGTCLSTAAPAASAPSAAAPSAEAVRTVFIGDSYTANFGIDPAGTTPALCFRATDNYPAVAVDELAEEGVPLDVQADVSCGGAQIHHVWQPQDLLQGAAEPQKDALRPDTQLVVGSLGGNTVGFARIMKQCSERLRGSEGTLLPADPVDEDSPASECGDFFQNGAGADWLDERFLTVERDLRRMFSEIHEAAPGADTVLVGYPRIVPEDTSACLEPIPGGTEKPLADIDEDALKFLDKEVQGPLNDLMEREAQAAGASFVDIYHQTGTHTACGGEQRGVGAMLERSEVRFLGLPLPWYVHPNRTGRDLQAELVAETIKHITTA
;
A
#
# COMPACT_ATOMS: atom_id res chain seq x y z
N MET A 1 -42.90 55.02 -91.09
CA MET A 1 -43.80 54.24 -90.23
C MET A 1 -43.49 52.71 -90.41
N ARG A 2 -42.67 52.15 -89.66
CA ARG A 2 -42.39 50.70 -89.70
C ARG A 2 -42.50 50.18 -88.27
N LYS A 3 -43.37 49.22 -88.05
CA LYS A 3 -43.57 48.53 -86.80
C LYS A 3 -42.60 47.38 -86.74
N SER A 4 -41.78 47.38 -85.72
CA SER A 4 -40.88 46.26 -85.39
C SER A 4 -41.57 45.35 -84.40
N VAL A 5 -41.64 44.05 -84.70
CA VAL A 5 -42.14 42.99 -83.86
C VAL A 5 -40.94 42.39 -83.11
N VAL A 6 -41.01 42.40 -81.79
CA VAL A 6 -40.03 41.74 -80.97
C VAL A 6 -40.55 40.40 -80.54
N VAL A 7 -39.84 39.33 -80.95
CA VAL A 7 -40.10 37.95 -80.52
C VAL A 7 -39.31 37.68 -79.25
N SER A 8 -40.00 37.41 -78.15
CA SER A 8 -39.40 37.01 -76.87
C SER A 8 -39.27 35.45 -76.84
N ALA A 9 -38.03 34.97 -76.77
CA ALA A 9 -37.74 33.57 -76.51
C ALA A 9 -37.72 33.28 -75.00
N LEU A 10 -38.58 32.43 -74.52
CA LEU A 10 -38.56 31.89 -73.16
C LEU A 10 -37.56 30.75 -73.11
N VAL A 11 -36.52 30.94 -72.29
CA VAL A 11 -35.60 29.87 -71.91
C VAL A 11 -36.12 29.27 -70.59
N ALA A 12 -36.56 28.04 -70.62
CA ALA A 12 -36.89 27.29 -69.36
C ALA A 12 -35.64 26.71 -68.73
N LEU A 13 -35.25 27.25 -67.62
CA LEU A 13 -34.21 26.66 -66.71
C LEU A 13 -34.84 25.53 -65.90
N GLY A 14 -34.51 24.26 -66.24
CA GLY A 14 -34.81 23.11 -65.40
C GLY A 14 -33.87 23.03 -64.21
N THR A 15 -34.37 23.32 -63.01
CA THR A 15 -33.64 23.08 -61.76
C THR A 15 -33.75 21.61 -61.39
N CYS A 16 -32.62 20.83 -61.57
CA CYS A 16 -32.48 19.52 -60.98
C CYS A 16 -32.25 19.67 -59.48
N LEU A 17 -33.28 19.40 -58.65
CA LEU A 17 -33.11 19.21 -57.19
C LEU A 17 -32.46 17.83 -56.98
N SER A 18 -31.15 17.84 -56.70
CA SER A 18 -30.44 16.67 -56.17
C SER A 18 -30.79 16.51 -54.70
N THR A 19 -31.63 15.57 -54.33
CA THR A 19 -31.87 15.17 -52.96
C THR A 19 -30.65 14.36 -52.47
N ALA A 20 -29.73 15.01 -51.75
CA ALA A 20 -28.69 14.31 -51.03
C ALA A 20 -29.34 13.55 -49.87
N ALA A 21 -29.32 12.21 -49.93
CA ALA A 21 -29.68 11.37 -48.81
C ALA A 21 -28.68 11.58 -47.67
N PRO A 22 -29.12 11.70 -46.38
CA PRO A 22 -28.19 11.77 -45.27
C PRO A 22 -27.40 10.46 -45.22
N ALA A 23 -26.09 10.56 -45.26
CA ALA A 23 -25.20 9.43 -44.99
C ALA A 23 -25.45 8.96 -43.56
N ALA A 24 -26.02 7.78 -43.38
CA ALA A 24 -26.10 7.13 -42.08
C ALA A 24 -24.68 6.92 -41.55
N SER A 25 -24.32 7.61 -40.46
CA SER A 25 -23.09 7.36 -39.74
C SER A 25 -23.15 5.91 -39.26
N ALA A 26 -22.24 5.06 -39.73
CA ALA A 26 -22.06 3.72 -39.21
C ALA A 26 -21.74 3.85 -37.70
N PRO A 27 -22.33 3.04 -36.80
CA PRO A 27 -21.94 3.05 -35.41
C PRO A 27 -20.43 2.77 -35.32
N SER A 28 -19.70 3.66 -34.68
CA SER A 28 -18.30 3.44 -34.36
C SER A 28 -18.24 2.15 -33.55
N ALA A 29 -17.54 1.13 -34.04
CA ALA A 29 -17.29 -0.07 -33.26
C ALA A 29 -16.55 0.40 -31.99
N ALA A 30 -17.15 0.20 -30.82
CA ALA A 30 -16.47 0.43 -29.56
C ALA A 30 -15.17 -0.39 -29.60
N ALA A 31 -14.07 0.23 -29.29
CA ALA A 31 -12.80 -0.49 -29.09
C ALA A 31 -13.06 -1.62 -28.08
N PRO A 32 -12.52 -2.84 -28.30
CA PRO A 32 -12.65 -3.90 -27.32
C PRO A 32 -12.14 -3.38 -25.97
N SER A 33 -12.98 -3.44 -24.93
CA SER A 33 -12.53 -3.15 -23.57
C SER A 33 -11.42 -4.15 -23.23
N ALA A 34 -10.30 -3.66 -22.67
CA ALA A 34 -9.26 -4.54 -22.17
C ALA A 34 -9.89 -5.56 -21.20
N GLU A 35 -9.47 -6.82 -21.29
CA GLU A 35 -9.91 -7.83 -20.33
C GLU A 35 -9.36 -7.46 -18.95
N ALA A 36 -10.21 -7.48 -17.94
CA ALA A 36 -9.82 -7.11 -16.57
C ALA A 36 -8.85 -8.17 -15.99
N VAL A 37 -7.78 -7.71 -15.36
CA VAL A 37 -6.75 -8.58 -14.74
C VAL A 37 -7.28 -9.11 -13.41
N ARG A 38 -7.42 -10.43 -13.27
CA ARG A 38 -7.90 -11.09 -12.05
C ARG A 38 -6.86 -10.96 -10.94
N THR A 39 -7.18 -10.17 -9.93
CA THR A 39 -6.24 -9.69 -8.93
C THR A 39 -6.66 -10.08 -7.52
N VAL A 40 -5.70 -10.50 -6.70
CA VAL A 40 -5.86 -10.68 -5.25
C VAL A 40 -4.86 -9.77 -4.53
N PHE A 41 -5.36 -9.01 -3.54
CA PHE A 41 -4.52 -8.26 -2.63
C PHE A 41 -4.33 -9.05 -1.33
N ILE A 42 -3.06 -9.22 -0.94
CA ILE A 42 -2.63 -9.83 0.32
C ILE A 42 -1.90 -8.77 1.14
N GLY A 43 -1.59 -9.03 2.40
CA GLY A 43 -0.72 -8.11 3.12
C GLY A 43 -1.06 -7.95 4.60
N ASP A 44 -0.36 -7.02 5.21
CA ASP A 44 -0.53 -6.62 6.60
C ASP A 44 -1.30 -5.29 6.74
N SER A 45 -1.08 -4.59 7.85
CA SER A 45 -1.74 -3.32 8.15
C SER A 45 -1.38 -2.19 7.18
N TYR A 46 -0.25 -2.28 6.46
CA TYR A 46 0.13 -1.28 5.45
C TYR A 46 -0.65 -1.48 4.15
N THR A 47 -0.95 -2.72 3.76
CA THR A 47 -1.88 -2.98 2.65
C THR A 47 -3.32 -2.69 3.07
N ALA A 48 -3.71 -3.07 4.28
CA ALA A 48 -5.02 -2.76 4.85
C ALA A 48 -5.24 -1.26 5.07
N ASN A 49 -4.20 -0.42 5.07
CA ASN A 49 -4.17 0.99 5.47
C ASN A 49 -4.86 1.21 6.83
N PHE A 50 -4.34 0.51 7.85
CA PHE A 50 -4.76 0.73 9.23
C PHE A 50 -4.76 2.21 9.59
N GLY A 51 -5.81 2.65 10.26
CA GLY A 51 -5.96 4.02 10.72
C GLY A 51 -6.89 4.88 9.86
N ILE A 52 -7.20 4.48 8.63
CA ILE A 52 -8.16 5.15 7.75
C ILE A 52 -9.56 4.60 7.98
N ASP A 53 -10.56 5.49 8.12
CA ASP A 53 -11.98 5.16 8.27
C ASP A 53 -12.74 5.40 6.94
N PRO A 54 -13.71 4.55 6.57
CA PRO A 54 -14.27 3.45 7.33
C PRO A 54 -13.43 2.16 7.22
N ALA A 55 -13.19 1.52 8.36
CA ALA A 55 -12.63 0.18 8.37
C ALA A 55 -13.68 -0.86 8.00
N GLY A 56 -13.29 -1.82 7.16
CA GLY A 56 -14.13 -2.96 6.79
C GLY A 56 -14.48 -3.82 7.99
N THR A 57 -15.56 -4.60 7.86
CA THR A 57 -16.14 -5.36 8.96
C THR A 57 -15.77 -6.84 8.96
N THR A 58 -15.08 -7.37 7.94
CA THR A 58 -14.85 -8.82 7.81
C THR A 58 -13.43 -9.13 7.34
N PRO A 59 -12.60 -9.71 8.19
CA PRO A 59 -12.72 -9.77 9.66
C PRO A 59 -12.52 -8.38 10.28
N ALA A 60 -13.35 -8.03 11.26
CA ALA A 60 -13.37 -6.68 11.85
C ALA A 60 -12.02 -6.23 12.43
N LEU A 61 -11.24 -7.16 12.99
CA LEU A 61 -9.95 -6.88 13.63
C LEU A 61 -8.76 -6.86 12.65
N CYS A 62 -9.01 -7.07 11.36
CA CYS A 62 -8.01 -6.77 10.33
C CYS A 62 -7.85 -5.27 10.10
N PHE A 63 -8.81 -4.44 10.56
CA PHE A 63 -8.80 -2.98 10.41
C PHE A 63 -8.50 -2.53 8.97
N ARG A 64 -8.96 -3.29 7.99
CA ARG A 64 -8.78 -2.97 6.59
C ARG A 64 -9.73 -1.84 6.20
N ALA A 65 -9.18 -0.73 5.73
CA ALA A 65 -9.96 0.38 5.20
C ALA A 65 -10.68 -0.03 3.91
N THR A 66 -11.89 0.48 3.69
CA THR A 66 -12.64 0.23 2.45
C THR A 66 -12.10 1.03 1.27
N ASP A 67 -11.39 2.13 1.55
CA ASP A 67 -10.67 2.95 0.59
C ASP A 67 -9.14 2.91 0.86
N ASN A 68 -8.62 1.70 1.05
CA ASN A 68 -7.19 1.45 1.17
C ASN A 68 -6.46 1.70 -0.17
N TYR A 69 -5.11 1.67 -0.19
CA TYR A 69 -4.37 1.90 -1.43
C TYR A 69 -4.72 0.89 -2.54
N PRO A 70 -5.04 -0.40 -2.27
CA PRO A 70 -5.56 -1.29 -3.27
C PRO A 70 -6.80 -0.76 -3.99
N ALA A 71 -7.79 -0.26 -3.24
CA ALA A 71 -9.02 0.29 -3.82
C ALA A 71 -8.74 1.54 -4.67
N VAL A 72 -7.89 2.45 -4.18
CA VAL A 72 -7.50 3.66 -4.92
C VAL A 72 -6.73 3.31 -6.19
N ALA A 73 -5.76 2.39 -6.13
CA ALA A 73 -5.00 1.94 -7.31
C ALA A 73 -5.90 1.25 -8.36
N VAL A 74 -6.92 0.51 -7.92
CA VAL A 74 -7.91 -0.10 -8.83
C VAL A 74 -8.68 0.97 -9.61
N ASP A 75 -9.12 2.03 -8.93
CA ASP A 75 -9.85 3.12 -9.56
C ASP A 75 -8.95 3.89 -10.54
N GLU A 76 -7.71 4.21 -10.17
CA GLU A 76 -6.71 4.89 -11.02
C GLU A 76 -6.39 4.05 -12.28
N LEU A 77 -6.14 2.76 -12.13
CA LEU A 77 -5.87 1.85 -13.24
C LEU A 77 -7.07 1.71 -14.19
N ALA A 78 -8.29 1.70 -13.66
CA ALA A 78 -9.51 1.65 -14.48
C ALA A 78 -9.65 2.92 -15.34
N GLU A 79 -9.36 4.10 -14.79
CA GLU A 79 -9.34 5.38 -15.51
C GLU A 79 -8.29 5.38 -16.63
N GLU A 80 -7.17 4.69 -16.43
CA GLU A 80 -6.08 4.56 -17.39
C GLU A 80 -6.27 3.42 -18.40
N GLY A 81 -7.39 2.68 -18.33
CA GLY A 81 -7.74 1.61 -19.24
C GLY A 81 -7.09 0.25 -18.93
N VAL A 82 -6.61 0.05 -17.72
CA VAL A 82 -6.08 -1.21 -17.18
C VAL A 82 -7.01 -1.71 -16.06
N PRO A 83 -8.21 -2.20 -16.36
CA PRO A 83 -9.16 -2.62 -15.33
C PRO A 83 -8.67 -3.85 -14.57
N LEU A 84 -8.85 -3.86 -13.25
CA LEU A 84 -8.62 -5.02 -12.41
C LEU A 84 -9.95 -5.67 -12.01
N ASP A 85 -10.02 -7.00 -12.09
CA ASP A 85 -11.08 -7.82 -11.49
C ASP A 85 -10.59 -8.29 -10.11
N VAL A 86 -10.93 -7.53 -9.07
CA VAL A 86 -10.49 -7.82 -7.70
C VAL A 86 -11.26 -9.03 -7.17
N GLN A 87 -10.63 -10.20 -7.22
CA GLN A 87 -11.19 -11.44 -6.69
C GLN A 87 -11.31 -11.41 -5.16
N ALA A 88 -10.33 -10.82 -4.49
CA ALA A 88 -10.32 -10.59 -3.05
C ALA A 88 -9.27 -9.56 -2.62
N ASP A 89 -9.54 -8.87 -1.51
CA ASP A 89 -8.54 -8.23 -0.66
C ASP A 89 -8.59 -8.91 0.71
N VAL A 90 -7.53 -9.64 1.05
CA VAL A 90 -7.42 -10.41 2.29
C VAL A 90 -6.32 -9.85 3.21
N SER A 91 -5.86 -8.63 2.96
CA SER A 91 -4.92 -7.94 3.84
C SER A 91 -5.49 -7.82 5.26
N CYS A 92 -4.63 -7.97 6.27
CA CYS A 92 -5.07 -8.00 7.66
C CYS A 92 -4.04 -7.37 8.60
N GLY A 93 -4.47 -6.44 9.41
CA GLY A 93 -3.63 -5.80 10.43
C GLY A 93 -2.90 -6.83 11.29
N GLY A 94 -1.60 -6.62 11.52
CA GLY A 94 -0.76 -7.53 12.31
C GLY A 94 -0.32 -8.81 11.58
N ALA A 95 -0.70 -9.02 10.30
CA ALA A 95 -0.28 -10.20 9.56
C ALA A 95 1.24 -10.28 9.45
N GLN A 96 1.80 -11.45 9.73
CA GLN A 96 3.18 -11.82 9.46
C GLN A 96 3.24 -12.59 8.13
N ILE A 97 4.41 -12.73 7.54
CA ILE A 97 4.56 -13.42 6.24
C ILE A 97 3.98 -14.83 6.28
N HIS A 98 4.15 -15.55 7.39
CA HIS A 98 3.63 -16.92 7.52
C HIS A 98 2.09 -17.01 7.50
N HIS A 99 1.37 -15.90 7.72
CA HIS A 99 -0.09 -15.88 7.58
C HIS A 99 -0.55 -15.98 6.11
N VAL A 100 0.36 -15.98 5.16
CA VAL A 100 0.03 -16.35 3.78
C VAL A 100 -0.38 -17.82 3.70
N TRP A 101 0.22 -18.73 4.50
CA TRP A 101 -0.09 -20.17 4.50
C TRP A 101 -0.61 -20.72 5.83
N GLN A 102 -0.77 -19.89 6.84
CA GLN A 102 -1.34 -20.24 8.15
C GLN A 102 -2.44 -19.25 8.52
N PRO A 103 -3.47 -19.68 9.27
CA PRO A 103 -4.46 -18.75 9.78
C PRO A 103 -3.82 -17.75 10.75
N GLN A 104 -4.36 -16.53 10.77
CA GLN A 104 -3.98 -15.50 11.72
C GLN A 104 -4.98 -15.49 12.88
N ASP A 105 -4.52 -15.77 14.09
CA ASP A 105 -5.34 -15.63 15.29
C ASP A 105 -5.65 -14.15 15.55
N LEU A 106 -6.91 -13.84 15.73
CA LEU A 106 -7.42 -12.52 16.08
C LEU A 106 -8.04 -12.57 17.47
N LEU A 107 -8.19 -11.40 18.10
CA LEU A 107 -8.81 -11.31 19.43
C LEU A 107 -10.22 -11.97 19.46
N GLN A 108 -10.90 -12.01 18.32
CA GLN A 108 -12.19 -12.69 18.13
C GLN A 108 -12.14 -13.47 16.82
N GLY A 109 -11.90 -14.78 16.91
CA GLY A 109 -11.82 -15.67 15.76
C GLY A 109 -10.45 -15.67 15.10
N ALA A 110 -10.41 -16.02 13.82
CA ALA A 110 -9.20 -16.05 13.02
C ALA A 110 -9.47 -15.49 11.60
N ALA A 111 -8.44 -14.99 10.95
CA ALA A 111 -8.43 -14.82 9.50
C ALA A 111 -7.84 -16.07 8.86
N GLU A 112 -8.47 -16.54 7.80
CA GLU A 112 -7.98 -17.69 7.02
C GLU A 112 -6.61 -17.38 6.38
N PRO A 113 -5.82 -18.40 6.01
CA PRO A 113 -4.58 -18.21 5.28
C PRO A 113 -4.82 -17.35 4.03
N GLN A 114 -4.01 -16.30 3.83
CA GLN A 114 -4.27 -15.34 2.74
C GLN A 114 -4.20 -16.01 1.36
N LYS A 115 -3.39 -17.07 1.19
CA LYS A 115 -3.32 -17.83 -0.06
C LYS A 115 -4.63 -18.55 -0.42
N ASP A 116 -5.52 -18.79 0.53
CA ASP A 116 -6.79 -19.48 0.26
C ASP A 116 -7.75 -18.62 -0.60
N ALA A 117 -7.46 -17.32 -0.75
CA ALA A 117 -8.13 -16.44 -1.69
C ALA A 117 -7.62 -16.58 -3.13
N LEU A 118 -6.43 -17.17 -3.34
CA LEU A 118 -5.84 -17.35 -4.65
C LEU A 118 -6.53 -18.48 -5.41
N ARG A 119 -6.62 -18.34 -6.72
CA ARG A 119 -7.19 -19.32 -7.63
C ARG A 119 -6.19 -19.65 -8.73
N PRO A 120 -6.30 -20.82 -9.38
CA PRO A 120 -5.44 -21.16 -10.52
C PRO A 120 -5.51 -20.15 -11.70
N ASP A 121 -6.58 -19.38 -11.77
CA ASP A 121 -6.79 -18.34 -12.77
C ASP A 121 -6.51 -16.92 -12.29
N THR A 122 -6.05 -16.73 -11.06
CA THR A 122 -5.52 -15.44 -10.57
C THR A 122 -4.31 -15.05 -11.42
N GLN A 123 -4.27 -13.81 -11.86
CA GLN A 123 -3.25 -13.29 -12.77
C GLN A 123 -2.29 -12.30 -12.08
N LEU A 124 -2.72 -11.73 -10.95
CA LEU A 124 -1.93 -10.74 -10.24
C LEU A 124 -2.12 -10.88 -8.73
N VAL A 125 -1.02 -10.87 -7.98
CA VAL A 125 -1.01 -10.86 -6.51
C VAL A 125 -0.19 -9.68 -6.04
N VAL A 126 -0.77 -8.80 -5.22
CA VAL A 126 -0.13 -7.53 -4.79
C VAL A 126 -0.20 -7.39 -3.28
N GLY A 127 0.86 -6.92 -2.62
CA GLY A 127 0.78 -6.55 -1.20
C GLY A 127 2.11 -6.38 -0.48
N SER A 128 2.01 -5.94 0.79
CA SER A 128 3.14 -5.71 1.70
C SER A 128 3.11 -6.71 2.86
N LEU A 129 4.21 -7.40 3.12
CA LEU A 129 4.40 -8.29 4.27
C LEU A 129 5.87 -8.32 4.70
N GLY A 130 6.14 -8.20 5.99
CA GLY A 130 7.51 -8.24 6.52
C GLY A 130 7.67 -7.51 7.86
N GLY A 131 7.05 -6.35 8.01
CA GLY A 131 7.18 -5.49 9.19
C GLY A 131 6.82 -6.17 10.52
N ASN A 132 5.75 -6.96 10.52
CA ASN A 132 5.37 -7.75 11.71
C ASN A 132 6.28 -8.96 11.91
N THR A 133 6.83 -9.54 10.84
CA THR A 133 7.76 -10.69 10.93
C THR A 133 9.11 -10.26 11.48
N VAL A 134 9.65 -9.12 11.07
CA VAL A 134 10.87 -8.55 11.67
C VAL A 134 10.65 -8.12 13.13
N GLY A 135 9.39 -7.94 13.54
CA GLY A 135 9.04 -7.55 14.91
C GLY A 135 9.10 -6.05 15.15
N PHE A 136 8.76 -5.23 14.14
CA PHE A 136 8.90 -3.78 14.20
C PHE A 136 8.21 -3.16 15.43
N ALA A 137 7.01 -3.63 15.80
CA ALA A 137 6.32 -3.16 17.01
C ALA A 137 7.09 -3.46 18.31
N ARG A 138 7.79 -4.61 18.40
CA ARG A 138 8.64 -4.95 19.53
C ARG A 138 9.87 -4.04 19.63
N ILE A 139 10.48 -3.76 18.47
CA ILE A 139 11.62 -2.83 18.37
C ILE A 139 11.19 -1.43 18.82
N MET A 140 10.03 -0.94 18.33
CA MET A 140 9.50 0.35 18.75
C MET A 140 9.25 0.42 20.26
N LYS A 141 8.69 -0.64 20.86
CA LYS A 141 8.53 -0.72 22.33
C LYS A 141 9.86 -0.78 23.06
N GLN A 142 10.86 -1.47 22.49
CA GLN A 142 12.20 -1.49 23.08
C GLN A 142 12.80 -0.09 23.17
N CYS A 143 12.49 0.79 22.20
CA CYS A 143 13.05 2.14 22.10
C CYS A 143 12.20 3.26 22.74
N SER A 144 11.07 2.93 23.40
CA SER A 144 10.16 3.95 23.96
C SER A 144 9.57 3.52 25.29
N GLU A 145 9.83 4.25 26.35
CA GLU A 145 9.20 4.01 27.65
C GLU A 145 7.68 4.25 27.61
N ARG A 146 7.23 5.20 26.82
CA ARG A 146 5.79 5.46 26.64
C ARG A 146 5.07 4.27 25.99
N LEU A 147 5.68 3.65 24.98
CA LEU A 147 5.11 2.49 24.30
C LEU A 147 5.17 1.19 25.14
N ARG A 148 6.10 1.10 26.08
CA ARG A 148 6.11 0.03 27.11
C ARG A 148 4.94 0.19 28.07
N GLY A 149 4.49 1.43 28.30
CA GLY A 149 3.36 1.76 29.17
C GLY A 149 2.00 1.60 28.47
N SER A 150 1.00 2.30 29.03
CA SER A 150 -0.40 2.21 28.60
C SER A 150 -0.64 2.68 27.15
N GLU A 151 0.22 3.56 26.63
CA GLU A 151 0.06 4.11 25.27
C GLU A 151 0.40 3.09 24.17
N GLY A 152 1.21 2.08 24.48
CA GLY A 152 1.53 0.97 23.59
C GLY A 152 0.69 -0.30 23.81
N THR A 153 -0.36 -0.27 24.62
CA THR A 153 -1.15 -1.47 24.98
C THR A 153 -1.76 -2.17 23.77
N LEU A 154 -2.09 -1.42 22.70
CA LEU A 154 -2.69 -1.99 21.47
C LEU A 154 -1.64 -2.41 20.44
N LEU A 155 -0.36 -2.11 20.65
CA LEU A 155 0.69 -2.69 19.82
C LEU A 155 0.87 -4.16 20.19
N PRO A 156 0.77 -5.09 19.22
CA PRO A 156 0.93 -6.51 19.50
C PRO A 156 2.38 -6.80 19.91
N ALA A 157 2.57 -7.42 21.01
CA ALA A 157 3.84 -7.88 21.58
C ALA A 157 4.46 -6.96 22.64
N ASP A 158 5.30 -7.57 23.47
CA ASP A 158 6.10 -6.90 24.49
C ASP A 158 7.48 -6.46 23.92
N PRO A 159 8.24 -5.58 24.58
CA PRO A 159 9.63 -5.29 24.18
C PRO A 159 10.46 -6.58 24.15
N VAL A 160 11.66 -6.51 23.57
CA VAL A 160 12.56 -7.67 23.51
C VAL A 160 13.12 -8.01 24.89
N ASP A 161 13.44 -6.97 25.64
CA ASP A 161 13.95 -7.07 27.01
C ASP A 161 13.38 -5.90 27.84
N GLU A 162 12.56 -6.22 28.84
CA GLU A 162 11.94 -5.22 29.73
C GLU A 162 12.93 -4.55 30.68
N ASP A 163 14.04 -5.21 31.01
CA ASP A 163 15.05 -4.72 31.94
C ASP A 163 16.05 -3.76 31.28
N SER A 164 16.17 -3.76 29.96
CA SER A 164 17.05 -2.85 29.21
C SER A 164 16.40 -1.48 29.02
N PRO A 165 17.08 -0.36 29.34
CA PRO A 165 16.53 0.99 29.16
C PRO A 165 16.18 1.31 27.71
N ALA A 166 15.06 2.02 27.48
CA ALA A 166 14.66 2.42 26.13
C ALA A 166 15.67 3.36 25.45
N SER A 167 16.36 4.20 26.22
CA SER A 167 17.42 5.11 25.74
C SER A 167 18.67 4.39 25.22
N GLU A 168 18.83 3.11 25.50
CA GLU A 168 19.97 2.29 25.04
C GLU A 168 19.56 1.33 23.90
N CYS A 169 18.36 1.49 23.32
CA CYS A 169 17.84 0.49 22.39
C CYS A 169 18.71 0.34 21.13
N GLY A 170 19.32 1.40 20.61
CA GLY A 170 20.23 1.31 19.47
C GLY A 170 21.44 0.43 19.76
N ASP A 171 22.10 0.64 20.93
CA ASP A 171 23.24 -0.18 21.36
C ASP A 171 22.80 -1.60 21.74
N PHE A 172 21.65 -1.76 22.38
CA PHE A 172 21.06 -3.06 22.70
C PHE A 172 20.94 -3.96 21.48
N PHE A 173 20.44 -3.44 20.34
CA PHE A 173 20.28 -4.23 19.10
C PHE A 173 21.56 -4.32 18.27
N GLN A 174 22.49 -3.37 18.35
CA GLN A 174 23.71 -3.38 17.54
C GLN A 174 24.86 -4.15 18.21
N ASN A 175 25.00 -4.02 19.52
CA ASN A 175 26.16 -4.53 20.26
C ASN A 175 25.76 -5.34 21.51
N GLY A 176 24.50 -5.28 21.91
CA GLY A 176 24.00 -5.88 23.13
C GLY A 176 23.26 -7.21 22.92
N ALA A 177 22.48 -7.60 23.91
CA ALA A 177 21.75 -8.87 23.95
C ALA A 177 20.64 -8.98 22.88
N GLY A 178 20.22 -7.87 22.28
CA GLY A 178 19.23 -7.84 21.21
C GLY A 178 19.78 -8.10 19.81
N ALA A 179 21.11 -8.09 19.62
CA ALA A 179 21.73 -8.25 18.30
C ALA A 179 21.38 -9.61 17.67
N ASP A 180 21.62 -10.72 18.37
CA ASP A 180 21.28 -12.06 17.89
C ASP A 180 19.77 -12.20 17.60
N TRP A 181 18.92 -11.56 18.43
CA TRP A 181 17.47 -11.57 18.19
C TRP A 181 17.11 -10.83 16.90
N LEU A 182 17.70 -9.67 16.62
CA LEU A 182 17.43 -8.92 15.39
C LEU A 182 17.90 -9.66 14.16
N ASP A 183 19.09 -10.25 14.20
CA ASP A 183 19.64 -11.08 13.13
C ASP A 183 18.71 -12.27 12.83
N GLU A 184 18.22 -12.97 13.87
CA GLU A 184 17.26 -14.06 13.70
C GLU A 184 15.95 -13.58 13.06
N ARG A 185 15.48 -12.37 13.37
CA ARG A 185 14.29 -11.80 12.73
C ARG A 185 14.49 -11.59 11.24
N PHE A 186 15.64 -11.04 10.83
CA PHE A 186 15.95 -10.86 9.40
C PHE A 186 16.07 -12.21 8.66
N LEU A 187 16.73 -13.20 9.25
CA LEU A 187 16.77 -14.56 8.71
C LEU A 187 15.38 -15.20 8.60
N THR A 188 14.49 -14.91 9.54
CA THR A 188 13.10 -15.35 9.49
C THR A 188 12.34 -14.68 8.34
N VAL A 189 12.50 -13.37 8.16
CA VAL A 189 11.90 -12.63 7.04
C VAL A 189 12.36 -13.22 5.70
N GLU A 190 13.67 -13.41 5.54
CA GLU A 190 14.26 -13.98 4.32
C GLU A 190 13.68 -15.35 3.98
N ARG A 191 13.70 -16.27 4.95
CA ARG A 191 13.15 -17.62 4.77
C ARG A 191 11.66 -17.59 4.45
N ASP A 192 10.89 -16.76 5.16
CA ASP A 192 9.45 -16.73 5.04
C ASP A 192 8.99 -16.02 3.74
N LEU A 193 9.74 -15.02 3.24
CA LEU A 193 9.52 -14.43 1.91
C LEU A 193 9.71 -15.47 0.80
N ARG A 194 10.79 -16.24 0.83
CA ARG A 194 11.02 -17.32 -0.15
C ARG A 194 9.88 -18.32 -0.15
N ARG A 195 9.41 -18.71 1.03
CA ARG A 195 8.27 -19.61 1.14
C ARG A 195 6.98 -18.96 0.64
N MET A 196 6.73 -17.71 0.97
CA MET A 196 5.55 -16.95 0.50
C MET A 196 5.45 -16.98 -1.03
N PHE A 197 6.54 -16.67 -1.74
CA PHE A 197 6.55 -16.72 -3.20
C PHE A 197 6.29 -18.13 -3.73
N SER A 198 6.82 -19.18 -3.09
CA SER A 198 6.50 -20.56 -3.45
C SER A 198 5.02 -20.90 -3.24
N GLU A 199 4.44 -20.52 -2.10
CA GLU A 199 3.03 -20.77 -1.77
C GLU A 199 2.07 -20.02 -2.74
N ILE A 200 2.44 -18.79 -3.15
CA ILE A 200 1.70 -18.02 -4.16
C ILE A 200 1.77 -18.72 -5.52
N HIS A 201 2.97 -19.11 -5.95
CA HIS A 201 3.18 -19.81 -7.22
C HIS A 201 2.44 -21.17 -7.28
N GLU A 202 2.40 -21.90 -6.18
CA GLU A 202 1.66 -23.17 -6.09
C GLU A 202 0.14 -22.96 -6.21
N ALA A 203 -0.40 -21.89 -5.59
CA ALA A 203 -1.82 -21.59 -5.61
C ALA A 203 -2.28 -20.93 -6.93
N ALA A 204 -1.44 -20.09 -7.52
CA ALA A 204 -1.71 -19.31 -8.74
C ALA A 204 -0.48 -19.33 -9.68
N PRO A 205 -0.21 -20.44 -10.39
CA PRO A 205 1.04 -20.62 -11.16
C PRO A 205 1.28 -19.62 -12.29
N GLY A 206 0.22 -18.95 -12.75
CA GLY A 206 0.29 -17.97 -13.83
C GLY A 206 0.21 -16.52 -13.35
N ALA A 207 0.25 -16.29 -12.04
CA ALA A 207 0.12 -14.95 -11.50
C ALA A 207 1.47 -14.22 -11.45
N ASP A 208 1.48 -12.98 -11.94
CA ASP A 208 2.54 -12.03 -11.58
C ASP A 208 2.39 -11.64 -10.11
N THR A 209 3.52 -11.44 -9.42
CA THR A 209 3.52 -11.02 -8.01
C THR A 209 4.20 -9.67 -7.89
N VAL A 210 3.57 -8.76 -7.16
CA VAL A 210 4.10 -7.43 -6.83
C VAL A 210 4.23 -7.32 -5.32
N LEU A 211 5.46 -7.35 -4.82
CA LEU A 211 5.75 -7.08 -3.42
C LEU A 211 5.92 -5.57 -3.22
N VAL A 212 5.14 -5.01 -2.30
CA VAL A 212 5.13 -3.57 -2.02
C VAL A 212 5.97 -3.31 -0.77
N GLY A 213 6.98 -2.46 -0.87
CA GLY A 213 7.80 -2.01 0.25
C GLY A 213 7.03 -1.15 1.26
N TYR A 214 7.69 -0.79 2.35
CA TYR A 214 7.13 0.09 3.38
C TYR A 214 7.55 1.54 3.14
N PRO A 215 6.68 2.53 3.35
CA PRO A 215 7.04 3.93 3.28
C PRO A 215 8.08 4.26 4.36
N ARG A 216 8.99 5.18 4.06
CA ARG A 216 9.99 5.61 5.03
C ARG A 216 9.33 6.33 6.21
N ILE A 217 9.59 5.86 7.43
CA ILE A 217 9.00 6.40 8.66
C ILE A 217 9.88 7.52 9.22
N VAL A 218 11.19 7.30 9.26
CA VAL A 218 12.20 8.22 9.81
C VAL A 218 13.00 8.83 8.66
N PRO A 219 13.11 10.16 8.54
CA PRO A 219 13.95 10.79 7.52
C PRO A 219 15.45 10.61 7.83
N GLU A 220 16.30 10.86 6.85
CA GLU A 220 17.76 10.84 7.05
C GLU A 220 18.22 11.91 8.06
N ASP A 221 17.65 13.11 7.98
CA ASP A 221 17.79 14.15 9.01
C ASP A 221 16.68 13.99 10.05
N THR A 222 17.06 13.46 11.20
CA THR A 222 16.12 13.17 12.30
C THR A 222 15.70 14.40 13.11
N SER A 223 16.24 15.58 12.86
CA SER A 223 15.99 16.80 13.65
C SER A 223 14.49 17.14 13.76
N ALA A 224 13.75 17.01 12.66
CA ALA A 224 12.31 17.26 12.64
C ALA A 224 11.51 16.24 13.48
N CYS A 225 12.04 15.05 13.75
CA CYS A 225 11.39 14.04 14.59
C CYS A 225 11.44 14.39 16.07
N LEU A 226 12.35 15.28 16.48
CA LEU A 226 12.52 15.71 17.86
C LEU A 226 11.62 16.89 18.23
N GLU A 227 11.00 17.53 17.23
CA GLU A 227 10.05 18.62 17.40
C GLU A 227 8.60 18.10 17.41
N PRO A 228 7.67 18.80 18.08
CA PRO A 228 6.25 18.43 18.04
C PRO A 228 5.67 18.48 16.64
N ILE A 229 4.69 17.61 16.36
CA ILE A 229 3.90 17.66 15.12
C ILE A 229 3.15 18.99 14.99
N PRO A 230 2.90 19.50 13.77
CA PRO A 230 2.18 20.75 13.55
C PRO A 230 0.84 20.79 14.27
N GLY A 231 0.62 21.83 15.09
CA GLY A 231 -0.61 22.01 15.85
C GLY A 231 -0.79 21.12 17.07
N GLY A 232 0.20 20.31 17.42
CA GLY A 232 0.19 19.41 18.56
C GLY A 232 1.34 19.64 19.56
N THR A 233 1.38 18.82 20.59
CA THR A 233 2.47 18.78 21.59
C THR A 233 3.27 17.49 21.51
N GLU A 234 2.78 16.50 20.74
CA GLU A 234 3.39 15.18 20.61
C GLU A 234 4.48 15.19 19.53
N LYS A 235 5.60 14.53 19.84
CA LYS A 235 6.61 14.25 18.82
C LYS A 235 6.13 13.13 17.87
N PRO A 236 6.57 13.15 16.59
CA PRO A 236 6.16 12.14 15.63
C PRO A 236 6.36 10.70 16.09
N LEU A 237 7.48 10.41 16.76
CA LEU A 237 7.86 9.06 17.17
C LEU A 237 7.92 8.90 18.72
N ALA A 238 6.95 9.51 19.41
CA ALA A 238 6.84 9.46 20.87
C ALA A 238 8.11 9.98 21.58
N ASP A 239 8.65 9.22 22.53
CA ASP A 239 9.86 9.56 23.30
C ASP A 239 11.14 8.89 22.77
N ILE A 240 11.10 8.32 21.56
CA ILE A 240 12.27 7.71 20.93
C ILE A 240 13.33 8.80 20.69
N ASP A 241 14.54 8.53 21.13
CA ASP A 241 15.67 9.46 21.00
C ASP A 241 16.32 9.43 19.61
N GLU A 242 17.23 10.37 19.36
CA GLU A 242 17.84 10.56 18.04
C GLU A 242 18.67 9.37 17.57
N ASP A 243 19.42 8.72 18.48
CA ASP A 243 20.26 7.58 18.10
C ASP A 243 19.41 6.35 17.78
N ALA A 244 18.33 6.13 18.54
CA ALA A 244 17.34 5.10 18.25
C ALA A 244 16.58 5.37 16.95
N LEU A 245 16.28 6.63 16.61
CA LEU A 245 15.67 6.99 15.32
C LEU A 245 16.59 6.64 14.14
N LYS A 246 17.88 6.95 14.25
CA LYS A 246 18.88 6.59 13.23
C LYS A 246 19.01 5.07 13.08
N PHE A 247 19.03 4.35 14.20
CA PHE A 247 19.03 2.89 14.22
C PHE A 247 17.79 2.33 13.49
N LEU A 248 16.60 2.81 13.82
CA LEU A 248 15.34 2.37 13.19
C LEU A 248 15.35 2.54 11.66
N ASP A 249 15.85 3.66 11.16
CA ASP A 249 15.94 3.93 9.72
C ASP A 249 16.99 3.05 9.04
N LYS A 250 18.23 3.05 9.56
CA LYS A 250 19.40 2.51 8.87
C LYS A 250 19.64 1.02 9.12
N GLU A 251 19.25 0.53 10.30
CA GLU A 251 19.55 -0.85 10.68
C GLU A 251 18.29 -1.74 10.69
N VAL A 252 17.10 -1.14 10.61
CA VAL A 252 15.85 -1.91 10.59
C VAL A 252 15.05 -1.67 9.31
N GLN A 253 14.59 -0.46 9.05
CA GLN A 253 13.62 -0.21 7.99
C GLN A 253 14.26 -0.26 6.59
N GLY A 254 15.40 0.39 6.38
CA GLY A 254 16.16 0.32 5.15
C GLY A 254 16.54 -1.13 4.79
N PRO A 255 17.28 -1.86 5.67
CA PRO A 255 17.63 -3.26 5.45
C PRO A 255 16.42 -4.19 5.23
N LEU A 256 15.27 -3.94 5.84
CA LEU A 256 14.05 -4.71 5.60
C LEU A 256 13.57 -4.51 4.15
N ASN A 257 13.48 -3.26 3.66
CA ASN A 257 13.07 -2.99 2.28
C ASN A 257 14.08 -3.57 1.27
N ASP A 258 15.39 -3.43 1.52
CA ASP A 258 16.43 -4.04 0.69
C ASP A 258 16.33 -5.57 0.63
N LEU A 259 16.00 -6.21 1.75
CA LEU A 259 15.77 -7.65 1.82
C LEU A 259 14.53 -8.04 1.02
N MET A 260 13.43 -7.31 1.17
CA MET A 260 12.19 -7.55 0.43
C MET A 260 12.40 -7.43 -1.07
N GLU A 261 13.10 -6.39 -1.53
CA GLU A 261 13.46 -6.21 -2.93
C GLU A 261 14.29 -7.37 -3.48
N ARG A 262 15.36 -7.75 -2.77
CA ARG A 262 16.23 -8.87 -3.16
C ARG A 262 15.46 -10.18 -3.32
N GLU A 263 14.60 -10.51 -2.36
CA GLU A 263 13.83 -11.75 -2.38
C GLU A 263 12.73 -11.72 -3.46
N ALA A 264 12.11 -10.56 -3.72
CA ALA A 264 11.19 -10.38 -4.83
C ALA A 264 11.89 -10.62 -6.17
N GLN A 265 13.03 -9.96 -6.41
CA GLN A 265 13.83 -10.11 -7.63
C GLN A 265 14.29 -11.58 -7.82
N ALA A 266 14.74 -12.25 -6.75
CA ALA A 266 15.14 -13.65 -6.79
C ALA A 266 13.98 -14.60 -7.14
N ALA A 267 12.76 -14.24 -6.78
CA ALA A 267 11.54 -14.98 -7.11
C ALA A 267 10.95 -14.61 -8.50
N GLY A 268 11.52 -13.65 -9.22
CA GLY A 268 10.97 -13.13 -10.47
C GLY A 268 9.72 -12.24 -10.27
N ALA A 269 9.50 -11.74 -9.06
CA ALA A 269 8.44 -10.83 -8.72
C ALA A 269 8.88 -9.36 -8.90
N SER A 270 7.93 -8.47 -9.14
CA SER A 270 8.16 -7.02 -9.12
C SER A 270 8.21 -6.49 -7.70
N PHE A 271 9.00 -5.44 -7.47
CA PHE A 271 9.06 -4.73 -6.19
C PHE A 271 8.71 -3.26 -6.39
N VAL A 272 7.86 -2.73 -5.50
CA VAL A 272 7.53 -1.30 -5.46
C VAL A 272 8.34 -0.65 -4.36
N ASP A 273 9.35 0.13 -4.73
CA ASP A 273 10.25 0.83 -3.80
C ASP A 273 9.56 2.07 -3.20
N ILE A 274 8.66 1.84 -2.26
CA ILE A 274 7.99 2.93 -1.54
C ILE A 274 8.97 3.66 -0.61
N TYR A 275 9.96 2.94 -0.03
CA TYR A 275 10.87 3.51 0.97
C TYR A 275 11.66 4.70 0.44
N HIS A 276 12.32 4.57 -0.71
CA HIS A 276 13.11 5.66 -1.28
C HIS A 276 12.23 6.76 -1.88
N GLN A 277 11.08 6.39 -2.44
CA GLN A 277 10.18 7.35 -3.09
C GLN A 277 9.37 8.21 -2.11
N THR A 278 9.21 7.78 -0.86
CA THR A 278 8.49 8.54 0.18
C THR A 278 9.40 9.23 1.20
N GLY A 279 10.70 9.34 0.92
CA GLY A 279 11.69 9.92 1.85
C GLY A 279 11.39 11.34 2.35
N THR A 280 10.59 12.13 1.64
CA THR A 280 10.11 13.46 2.06
C THR A 280 8.76 13.44 2.78
N HIS A 281 8.06 12.28 2.79
CA HIS A 281 6.72 12.10 3.36
C HIS A 281 6.72 11.23 4.62
N THR A 282 7.83 11.22 5.36
CA THR A 282 8.01 10.47 6.60
C THR A 282 7.05 10.93 7.70
N ALA A 283 7.00 10.21 8.83
CA ALA A 283 6.23 10.65 10.01
C ALA A 283 6.67 12.03 10.53
N CYS A 284 7.89 12.45 10.24
CA CYS A 284 8.49 13.72 10.64
C CYS A 284 8.40 14.80 9.55
N GLY A 285 7.71 14.56 8.43
CA GLY A 285 7.61 15.45 7.27
C GLY A 285 6.69 16.67 7.46
N GLY A 286 6.35 17.03 8.69
CA GLY A 286 5.51 18.19 8.98
C GLY A 286 4.10 18.08 8.38
N GLU A 287 3.67 19.10 7.62
CA GLU A 287 2.37 19.10 6.96
C GLU A 287 2.31 18.18 5.74
N GLN A 288 3.45 17.79 5.18
CA GLN A 288 3.54 16.92 4.00
C GLN A 288 3.70 15.43 4.36
N ARG A 289 3.62 15.08 5.64
CA ARG A 289 3.82 13.71 6.07
C ARG A 289 2.78 12.76 5.44
N GLY A 290 3.26 11.66 4.91
CA GLY A 290 2.46 10.54 4.42
C GLY A 290 2.26 9.46 5.49
N VAL A 291 3.00 9.55 6.60
CA VAL A 291 2.91 8.63 7.74
C VAL A 291 2.36 9.38 8.94
N GLY A 292 1.32 8.85 9.57
CA GLY A 292 0.76 9.40 10.81
C GLY A 292 1.75 9.22 11.97
N ALA A 293 1.72 10.13 12.95
CA ALA A 293 2.64 10.05 14.09
C ALA A 293 2.27 8.89 15.03
N MET A 294 3.25 8.39 15.79
CA MET A 294 3.13 7.19 16.61
C MET A 294 1.91 7.21 17.54
N LEU A 295 1.70 8.29 18.27
CA LEU A 295 0.62 8.42 19.26
C LEU A 295 -0.47 9.41 18.84
N GLU A 296 -0.39 9.97 17.64
CA GLU A 296 -1.42 10.81 17.06
C GLU A 296 -2.67 9.97 16.76
N ARG A 297 -3.85 10.51 17.05
CA ARG A 297 -5.13 9.84 16.81
C ARG A 297 -5.35 9.63 15.32
N SER A 298 -5.62 8.39 14.93
CA SER A 298 -6.07 8.04 13.59
C SER A 298 -7.57 8.32 13.41
N GLU A 299 -8.08 8.03 12.24
CA GLU A 299 -9.51 8.16 11.93
C GLU A 299 -10.32 6.99 12.54
N VAL A 300 -9.68 5.84 12.78
CA VAL A 300 -10.33 4.60 13.25
C VAL A 300 -10.60 4.64 14.75
N ARG A 301 -11.74 4.09 15.14
CA ARG A 301 -12.13 3.94 16.53
C ARG A 301 -12.37 2.45 16.86
N PHE A 302 -11.84 2.03 17.99
CA PHE A 302 -12.08 0.70 18.55
C PHE A 302 -12.80 0.83 19.91
N LEU A 303 -13.93 0.17 20.07
CA LEU A 303 -14.79 0.31 21.24
C LEU A 303 -15.11 1.77 21.63
N GLY A 304 -15.23 2.64 20.60
CA GLY A 304 -15.53 4.07 20.80
C GLY A 304 -14.31 4.95 21.10
N LEU A 305 -13.13 4.36 21.31
CA LEU A 305 -11.88 5.10 21.55
C LEU A 305 -11.09 5.26 20.24
N PRO A 306 -10.56 6.45 19.92
CA PRO A 306 -9.72 6.63 18.75
C PRO A 306 -8.42 5.83 18.94
N LEU A 307 -8.01 5.10 17.89
CA LEU A 307 -6.71 4.44 17.87
C LEU A 307 -5.62 5.40 17.41
N PRO A 308 -4.40 5.30 17.91
CA PRO A 308 -3.26 6.00 17.33
C PRO A 308 -2.94 5.50 15.92
N TRP A 309 -2.24 6.32 15.12
CA TRP A 309 -1.74 5.90 13.82
C TRP A 309 -0.69 4.79 13.91
N TYR A 310 0.08 4.75 14.98
CA TYR A 310 1.19 3.80 15.12
C TYR A 310 2.07 3.72 13.86
N VAL A 311 2.45 4.90 13.34
CA VAL A 311 3.28 5.11 12.14
C VAL A 311 2.76 4.45 10.86
N HIS A 312 1.45 4.29 10.73
CA HIS A 312 0.84 3.82 9.49
C HIS A 312 0.58 4.96 8.49
N PRO A 313 0.45 4.65 7.20
CA PRO A 313 0.14 5.64 6.19
C PRO A 313 -1.18 6.37 6.47
N ASN A 314 -1.15 7.69 6.46
CA ASN A 314 -2.35 8.52 6.43
C ASN A 314 -2.89 8.59 4.98
N ARG A 315 -3.92 9.41 4.72
CA ARG A 315 -4.51 9.51 3.36
C ARG A 315 -3.50 9.94 2.30
N THR A 316 -2.59 10.87 2.62
CA THR A 316 -1.49 11.26 1.71
C THR A 316 -0.56 10.07 1.43
N GLY A 317 -0.19 9.30 2.45
CA GLY A 317 0.66 8.12 2.28
C GLY A 317 -0.04 6.99 1.52
N ARG A 318 -1.35 6.81 1.76
CA ARG A 318 -2.17 5.87 0.99
C ARG A 318 -2.18 6.22 -0.50
N ASP A 319 -2.41 7.51 -0.84
CA ASP A 319 -2.47 7.96 -2.23
C ASP A 319 -1.11 7.78 -2.93
N LEU A 320 -0.01 8.11 -2.26
CA LEU A 320 1.35 7.83 -2.76
C LEU A 320 1.60 6.33 -2.96
N GLN A 321 1.14 5.47 -2.05
CA GLN A 321 1.24 4.02 -2.25
C GLN A 321 0.42 3.57 -3.46
N ALA A 322 -0.81 4.08 -3.62
CA ALA A 322 -1.69 3.75 -4.73
C ALA A 322 -1.06 4.12 -6.08
N GLU A 323 -0.57 5.35 -6.22
CA GLU A 323 0.10 5.85 -7.43
C GLU A 323 1.28 4.95 -7.84
N LEU A 324 2.20 4.66 -6.91
CA LEU A 324 3.39 3.85 -7.19
C LEU A 324 3.04 2.39 -7.52
N VAL A 325 2.03 1.84 -6.86
CA VAL A 325 1.54 0.49 -7.13
C VAL A 325 0.83 0.43 -8.48
N ALA A 326 -0.03 1.41 -8.79
CA ALA A 326 -0.72 1.50 -10.07
C ALA A 326 0.27 1.63 -11.24
N GLU A 327 1.30 2.47 -11.12
CA GLU A 327 2.37 2.62 -12.12
C GLU A 327 3.08 1.28 -12.38
N THR A 328 3.44 0.55 -11.31
CA THR A 328 4.08 -0.76 -11.42
C THR A 328 3.18 -1.78 -12.09
N ILE A 329 1.91 -1.89 -11.67
CA ILE A 329 0.93 -2.82 -12.27
C ILE A 329 0.75 -2.51 -13.76
N LYS A 330 0.56 -1.24 -14.11
CA LYS A 330 0.44 -0.80 -15.50
C LYS A 330 1.64 -1.23 -16.34
N HIS A 331 2.85 -1.05 -15.81
CA HIS A 331 4.07 -1.45 -16.52
C HIS A 331 4.10 -2.95 -16.83
N ILE A 332 3.81 -3.81 -15.86
CA ILE A 332 3.88 -5.27 -16.04
C ILE A 332 2.72 -5.83 -16.87
N THR A 333 1.55 -5.18 -16.87
CA THR A 333 0.37 -5.66 -17.62
C THR A 333 0.32 -5.18 -19.08
N THR A 334 1.14 -4.18 -19.42
CA THR A 334 1.20 -3.61 -20.79
C THR A 334 2.50 -3.96 -21.54
N ALA A 335 3.48 -4.61 -20.89
CA ALA A 335 4.73 -5.05 -21.48
C ALA A 335 4.57 -6.38 -22.22
#